data_0509574b3469597a45f20ee5be5a72dd
#
_entry.id   0509574b3469597a45f20ee5be5a72dd
#
_cell.length_a   1.000
_cell.length_b   1.000
_cell.length_c   1.000
_cell.angle_alpha   90.00
_cell.angle_beta   90.00
_cell.angle_gamma   90.00
#
_symmetry.space_group_name_H-M   'P 1'
#
loop_
_entity.id
_entity.type
_entity.pdbx_description
1 polymer ?
#
loop_
_entity_poly.entity_id
_entity_poly.type
_entity_poly.pdbx_seq_one_letter_code
_entity_poly.pdbx_strand_id
1 'polypeptide(L)'
;IVISGAFLPSKVQLFFIKLVLIIERSVLKINMNSEFHKATFKRLNSFFKSAKTDFDWLSKDTEVVKKYIDDPNCGFNCSNSLWQDFIKGGEMILENNNYEKLNKEVKILLAAGSEDPCIKNGRGIDGLKIFLNKKFNNVRLLKYPGMRHEIQNEQCKENFMSEIVEFIKND
;
A
#
# COMPACT_ATOMS: atom_id res chain seq x y z
N ILE A 1 -15.10 -5.37 -5.05
CA ILE A 1 -14.03 -4.81 -4.17
C ILE A 1 -12.99 -4.13 -5.04
N VAL A 2 -12.56 -2.91 -4.69
CA VAL A 2 -11.45 -2.21 -5.35
C VAL A 2 -10.30 -2.06 -4.34
N ILE A 3 -9.09 -2.42 -4.75
CA ILE A 3 -7.88 -2.36 -3.93
C ILE A 3 -6.80 -1.62 -4.72
N SER A 4 -6.34 -0.48 -4.21
CA SER A 4 -5.31 0.35 -4.84
C SER A 4 -4.01 0.33 -4.05
N GLY A 5 -2.85 0.31 -4.74
CA GLY A 5 -1.51 0.46 -4.15
C GLY A 5 -1.11 -0.64 -3.16
N ALA A 6 -1.76 -1.80 -3.18
CA ALA A 6 -1.53 -2.87 -2.21
C ALA A 6 -0.50 -3.90 -2.69
N PHE A 7 0.16 -4.54 -1.74
CA PHE A 7 1.06 -5.67 -2.00
C PHE A 7 0.82 -6.80 -0.99
N LEU A 8 1.29 -7.99 -1.33
CA LEU A 8 1.28 -9.13 -0.42
C LEU A 8 2.61 -9.17 0.34
N PRO A 9 2.60 -9.00 1.68
CA PRO A 9 3.83 -9.16 2.47
C PRO A 9 4.22 -10.65 2.52
N SER A 10 5.52 -10.94 2.61
CA SER A 10 5.96 -12.31 2.90
C SER A 10 6.05 -12.54 4.41
N LYS A 11 5.88 -13.79 4.86
CA LYS A 11 6.04 -14.18 6.28
C LYS A 11 7.41 -13.76 6.83
N VAL A 12 8.45 -13.88 6.00
CA VAL A 12 9.82 -13.49 6.37
C VAL A 12 9.91 -11.98 6.58
N GLN A 13 9.33 -11.16 5.70
CA GLN A 13 9.29 -9.71 5.88
C GLN A 13 8.55 -9.31 7.17
N LEU A 14 7.37 -9.89 7.41
CA LEU A 14 6.59 -9.62 8.62
C LEU A 14 7.38 -9.99 9.89
N PHE A 15 8.07 -11.14 9.89
CA PHE A 15 8.90 -11.57 11.00
C PHE A 15 10.02 -10.56 11.32
N PHE A 16 10.78 -10.11 10.32
CA PHE A 16 11.86 -9.16 10.54
C PHE A 16 11.35 -7.78 10.97
N ILE A 17 10.25 -7.30 10.39
CA ILE A 17 9.65 -6.02 10.82
C ILE A 17 9.18 -6.14 12.27
N LYS A 18 8.52 -7.24 12.64
CA LYS A 18 8.07 -7.50 14.01
C LYS A 18 9.24 -7.48 15.00
N LEU A 19 10.36 -8.09 14.64
CA LEU A 19 11.58 -8.07 15.48
C LEU A 19 12.11 -6.64 15.68
N VAL A 20 12.20 -5.85 14.61
CA VAL A 20 12.59 -4.44 14.69
C VAL A 20 11.66 -3.65 15.62
N LEU A 21 10.35 -3.82 15.47
CA LEU A 21 9.37 -3.12 16.31
C LEU A 21 9.43 -3.54 17.79
N ILE A 22 9.73 -4.82 18.07
CA ILE A 22 9.95 -5.30 19.45
C ILE A 22 11.20 -4.65 20.05
N ILE A 23 12.31 -4.60 19.31
CA ILE A 23 13.54 -3.95 19.76
C ILE A 23 13.29 -2.47 20.02
N GLU A 24 12.67 -1.77 19.08
CA GLU A 24 12.33 -0.35 19.21
C GLU A 24 11.52 -0.07 20.49
N ARG A 25 10.50 -0.88 20.75
CA ARG A 25 9.64 -0.70 21.93
C ARG A 25 10.30 -1.15 23.23
N SER A 26 10.95 -2.32 23.24
CA SER A 26 11.41 -2.96 24.47
C SER A 26 12.80 -2.50 24.90
N VAL A 27 13.69 -2.25 23.94
CA VAL A 27 15.08 -1.86 24.20
C VAL A 27 15.24 -0.34 24.14
N LEU A 28 14.78 0.29 23.05
CA LEU A 28 14.92 1.73 22.83
C LEU A 28 13.85 2.56 23.55
N LYS A 29 12.78 1.90 24.07
CA LYS A 29 11.64 2.53 24.77
C LYS A 29 10.88 3.54 23.90
N ILE A 30 10.91 3.38 22.58
CA ILE A 30 10.20 4.25 21.63
C ILE A 30 8.80 3.67 21.39
N ASN A 31 7.76 4.39 21.83
CA ASN A 31 6.35 4.02 21.61
C ASN A 31 5.65 4.95 20.61
N MET A 32 5.97 6.25 20.65
CA MET A 32 5.49 7.25 19.71
C MET A 32 6.61 7.61 18.72
N ASN A 33 6.24 8.12 17.55
CA ASN A 33 7.21 8.54 16.54
C ASN A 33 8.22 7.44 16.16
N SER A 34 7.71 6.27 15.78
CA SER A 34 8.50 5.11 15.42
C SER A 34 9.64 5.43 14.42
N GLU A 35 10.86 5.06 14.75
CA GLU A 35 12.01 5.19 13.84
C GLU A 35 11.89 4.26 12.63
N PHE A 36 11.23 3.10 12.81
CA PHE A 36 10.87 2.22 11.70
C PHE A 36 9.97 2.96 10.69
N HIS A 37 9.00 3.74 11.17
CA HIS A 37 8.15 4.58 10.30
C HIS A 37 9.00 5.55 9.49
N LYS A 38 9.81 6.37 10.15
CA LYS A 38 10.68 7.37 9.49
C LYS A 38 11.59 6.74 8.45
N ALA A 39 12.25 5.63 8.79
CA ALA A 39 13.14 4.91 7.89
C ALA A 39 12.39 4.36 6.66
N THR A 40 11.16 3.84 6.87
CA THR A 40 10.33 3.31 5.79
C THR A 40 9.96 4.41 4.80
N PHE A 41 9.41 5.55 5.27
CA PHE A 41 8.98 6.63 4.38
C PHE A 41 10.15 7.33 3.70
N LYS A 42 11.26 7.56 4.40
CA LYS A 42 12.50 8.05 3.80
C LYS A 42 12.97 7.14 2.66
N ARG A 43 12.88 5.81 2.85
CA ARG A 43 13.23 4.85 1.81
C ARG A 43 12.29 4.94 0.61
N LEU A 44 10.97 5.06 0.80
CA LEU A 44 10.01 5.19 -0.31
C LEU A 44 10.35 6.39 -1.17
N ASN A 45 10.64 7.53 -0.55
CA ASN A 45 10.96 8.75 -1.27
C ASN A 45 12.32 8.69 -1.99
N SER A 46 13.28 7.90 -1.49
CA SER A 46 14.63 7.75 -2.07
C SER A 46 14.65 7.09 -3.47
N PHE A 47 13.54 6.50 -3.91
CA PHE A 47 13.40 6.00 -5.29
C PHE A 47 13.34 7.13 -6.33
N PHE A 48 13.07 8.36 -5.91
CA PHE A 48 12.94 9.52 -6.80
C PHE A 48 14.12 10.49 -6.60
N LYS A 49 15.07 10.51 -7.54
CA LYS A 49 16.24 11.39 -7.49
C LYS A 49 15.89 12.88 -7.50
N SER A 50 14.75 13.22 -8.10
CA SER A 50 14.21 14.59 -8.20
C SER A 50 13.21 14.93 -7.11
N ALA A 51 13.08 14.12 -6.05
CA ALA A 51 12.19 14.39 -4.94
C ALA A 51 12.56 15.73 -4.29
N LYS A 52 11.55 16.58 -4.09
CA LYS A 52 11.67 17.91 -3.48
C LYS A 52 11.13 17.94 -2.05
N THR A 53 10.29 16.96 -1.72
CA THR A 53 9.64 16.82 -0.40
C THR A 53 9.80 15.40 0.10
N ASP A 54 9.41 15.13 1.35
CA ASP A 54 9.41 13.77 1.92
C ASP A 54 8.24 12.90 1.43
N PHE A 55 7.33 13.46 0.62
CA PHE A 55 6.08 12.82 0.21
C PHE A 55 5.90 12.70 -1.30
N ASP A 56 6.92 12.97 -2.08
CA ASP A 56 6.86 12.87 -3.56
C ASP A 56 6.52 11.45 -4.05
N TRP A 57 6.74 10.44 -3.21
CA TRP A 57 6.37 9.06 -3.52
C TRP A 57 4.85 8.84 -3.66
N LEU A 58 4.01 9.75 -3.15
CA LEU A 58 2.55 9.66 -3.21
C LEU A 58 2.02 9.91 -4.62
N SER A 59 2.45 11.02 -5.25
CA SER A 59 1.96 11.45 -6.55
C SER A 59 3.03 12.24 -7.33
N LYS A 60 2.90 12.27 -8.64
CA LYS A 60 3.67 13.17 -9.52
C LYS A 60 3.11 14.60 -9.52
N ASP A 61 1.86 14.76 -9.15
CA ASP A 61 1.21 16.06 -9.06
C ASP A 61 1.68 16.78 -7.78
N THR A 62 2.46 17.85 -7.98
CA THR A 62 3.03 18.63 -6.88
C THR A 62 1.97 19.34 -6.05
N GLU A 63 0.81 19.69 -6.63
CA GLU A 63 -0.30 20.29 -5.90
C GLU A 63 -0.98 19.28 -4.98
N VAL A 64 -1.08 18.02 -5.40
CA VAL A 64 -1.57 16.91 -4.57
C VAL A 64 -0.61 16.69 -3.39
N VAL A 65 0.69 16.60 -3.66
CA VAL A 65 1.71 16.44 -2.60
C VAL A 65 1.68 17.62 -1.63
N LYS A 66 1.54 18.84 -2.14
CA LYS A 66 1.42 20.04 -1.30
C LYS A 66 0.20 19.99 -0.39
N LYS A 67 -0.98 19.64 -0.92
CA LYS A 67 -2.21 19.48 -0.13
C LYS A 67 -2.04 18.45 0.98
N TYR A 68 -1.35 17.34 0.70
CA TYR A 68 -1.04 16.32 1.70
C TYR A 68 -0.14 16.87 2.83
N ILE A 69 0.87 17.66 2.48
CA ILE A 69 1.78 18.30 3.46
C ILE A 69 1.06 19.33 4.31
N ASP A 70 0.17 20.11 3.70
CA ASP A 70 -0.57 21.19 4.37
C ASP A 70 -1.71 20.67 5.27
N ASP A 71 -2.12 19.42 5.12
CA ASP A 71 -3.18 18.79 5.93
C ASP A 71 -2.61 18.29 7.27
N PRO A 72 -3.05 18.83 8.42
CA PRO A 72 -2.56 18.40 9.74
C PRO A 72 -2.93 16.96 10.10
N ASN A 73 -3.86 16.33 9.38
CA ASN A 73 -4.23 14.93 9.55
C ASN A 73 -3.41 13.97 8.68
N CYS A 74 -2.49 14.50 7.85
CA CYS A 74 -1.62 13.73 6.98
C CYS A 74 -0.16 13.82 7.42
N GLY A 75 0.68 12.90 6.95
CA GLY A 75 2.13 12.95 7.15
C GLY A 75 2.64 12.82 8.59
N PHE A 76 1.80 12.52 9.56
CA PHE A 76 2.21 12.33 10.95
C PHE A 76 2.97 11.02 11.15
N ASN A 77 3.88 11.00 12.13
CA ASN A 77 4.61 9.79 12.49
C ASN A 77 3.72 8.79 13.23
N CYS A 78 3.57 7.61 12.68
CA CYS A 78 2.81 6.53 13.31
C CYS A 78 3.54 5.98 14.55
N SER A 79 2.76 5.53 15.53
CA SER A 79 3.31 4.87 16.70
C SER A 79 3.81 3.45 16.39
N ASN A 80 4.70 2.94 17.24
CA ASN A 80 5.12 1.55 17.19
C ASN A 80 3.93 0.57 17.32
N SER A 81 2.94 0.88 18.17
CA SER A 81 1.76 0.02 18.35
C SER A 81 0.92 -0.07 17.07
N LEU A 82 0.73 1.04 16.34
CA LEU A 82 0.04 1.02 15.05
C LEU A 82 0.73 0.09 14.06
N TRP A 83 2.06 0.15 13.98
CA TRP A 83 2.82 -0.75 13.13
C TRP A 83 2.71 -2.22 13.55
N GLN A 84 2.68 -2.51 14.86
CA GLN A 84 2.44 -3.88 15.34
C GLN A 84 1.07 -4.41 14.91
N ASP A 85 0.03 -3.58 14.97
CA ASP A 85 -1.31 -3.98 14.53
C ASP A 85 -1.38 -4.13 13.00
N PHE A 86 -0.69 -3.28 12.24
CA PHE A 86 -0.53 -3.44 10.80
C PHE A 86 0.14 -4.79 10.44
N ILE A 87 1.18 -5.20 11.19
CA ILE A 87 1.84 -6.50 10.99
C ILE A 87 0.90 -7.65 11.30
N LYS A 88 0.12 -7.58 12.39
CA LYS A 88 -0.90 -8.61 12.70
C LYS A 88 -1.92 -8.73 11.56
N GLY A 89 -2.40 -7.61 11.01
CA GLY A 89 -3.26 -7.60 9.83
C GLY A 89 -2.62 -8.31 8.64
N GLY A 90 -1.33 -8.06 8.39
CA GLY A 90 -0.55 -8.75 7.35
C GLY A 90 -0.43 -10.27 7.58
N GLU A 91 -0.23 -10.70 8.84
CA GLU A 91 -0.22 -12.12 9.22
C GLU A 91 -1.59 -12.76 8.92
N MET A 92 -2.70 -12.10 9.29
CA MET A 92 -4.07 -12.59 9.03
C MET A 92 -4.37 -12.75 7.53
N ILE A 93 -3.89 -11.85 6.68
CA ILE A 93 -4.06 -11.94 5.22
C ILE A 93 -3.35 -13.19 4.67
N LEU A 94 -2.26 -13.63 5.28
CA LEU A 94 -1.51 -14.80 4.81
C LEU A 94 -2.10 -16.15 5.27
N GLU A 95 -3.08 -16.15 6.16
CA GLU A 95 -3.72 -17.35 6.68
C GLU A 95 -4.79 -17.86 5.72
N ASN A 96 -4.63 -19.09 5.22
CA ASN A 96 -5.55 -19.69 4.26
C ASN A 96 -6.97 -19.86 4.81
N ASN A 97 -7.11 -20.21 6.08
CA ASN A 97 -8.40 -20.50 6.72
C ASN A 97 -9.34 -19.28 6.72
N ASN A 98 -8.79 -18.06 6.68
CA ASN A 98 -9.58 -16.84 6.62
C ASN A 98 -10.36 -16.67 5.31
N TYR A 99 -10.05 -17.47 4.27
CA TYR A 99 -10.70 -17.41 2.96
C TYR A 99 -11.70 -18.53 2.70
N GLU A 100 -11.77 -19.57 3.55
CA GLU A 100 -12.58 -20.77 3.29
C GLU A 100 -14.07 -20.51 3.18
N LYS A 101 -14.58 -19.56 4.00
CA LYS A 101 -16.01 -19.22 4.07
C LYS A 101 -16.39 -18.01 3.21
N LEU A 102 -15.45 -17.43 2.48
CA LEU A 102 -15.73 -16.26 1.64
C LEU A 102 -16.38 -16.68 0.31
N ASN A 103 -17.28 -15.82 -0.18
CA ASN A 103 -17.84 -15.98 -1.51
C ASN A 103 -16.74 -15.82 -2.56
N LYS A 104 -16.45 -16.88 -3.31
CA LYS A 104 -15.39 -16.91 -4.33
C LYS A 104 -15.74 -16.13 -5.59
N GLU A 105 -17.02 -15.81 -5.78
CA GLU A 105 -17.51 -15.06 -6.94
C GLU A 105 -17.39 -13.54 -6.75
N VAL A 106 -16.93 -13.08 -5.59
CA VAL A 106 -16.68 -11.66 -5.35
C VAL A 106 -15.68 -11.14 -6.39
N LYS A 107 -16.09 -10.12 -7.12
CA LYS A 107 -15.23 -9.44 -8.10
C LYS A 107 -14.23 -8.53 -7.38
N ILE A 108 -12.96 -8.63 -7.75
CA ILE A 108 -11.87 -7.86 -7.17
C ILE A 108 -11.12 -7.13 -8.28
N LEU A 109 -11.07 -5.80 -8.18
CA LEU A 109 -10.25 -4.95 -9.02
C LEU A 109 -9.01 -4.51 -8.22
N LEU A 110 -7.84 -4.88 -8.72
CA LEU A 110 -6.56 -4.38 -8.23
C LEU A 110 -6.11 -3.24 -9.13
N ALA A 111 -5.58 -2.17 -8.55
CA ALA A 111 -5.03 -1.05 -9.29
C ALA A 111 -3.70 -0.59 -8.70
N ALA A 112 -2.76 -0.20 -9.57
CA ALA A 112 -1.44 0.23 -9.13
C ALA A 112 -0.76 1.17 -10.11
N GLY A 113 -0.01 2.14 -9.60
CA GLY A 113 0.95 2.91 -10.39
C GLY A 113 2.20 2.09 -10.70
N SER A 114 2.73 2.20 -11.92
CA SER A 114 3.94 1.46 -12.31
C SER A 114 5.21 2.00 -11.63
N GLU A 115 5.16 3.22 -11.08
CA GLU A 115 6.27 3.84 -10.34
C GLU A 115 6.00 3.90 -8.82
N ASP A 116 4.98 3.18 -8.32
CA ASP A 116 4.69 3.12 -6.89
C ASP A 116 5.79 2.36 -6.12
N PRO A 117 6.57 3.03 -5.26
CA PRO A 117 7.66 2.40 -4.53
C PRO A 117 7.17 1.47 -3.41
N CYS A 118 5.94 1.66 -2.89
CA CYS A 118 5.34 0.78 -1.88
C CYS A 118 5.20 -0.65 -2.41
N ILE A 119 4.97 -0.80 -3.69
CA ILE A 119 4.76 -2.07 -4.37
C ILE A 119 5.90 -2.43 -5.33
N LYS A 120 7.14 -2.01 -5.00
CA LYS A 120 8.34 -2.30 -5.78
C LYS A 120 8.21 -1.87 -7.25
N ASN A 121 7.77 -0.66 -7.49
CA ASN A 121 7.50 -0.10 -8.82
C ASN A 121 6.53 -1.00 -9.61
N GLY A 122 5.36 -1.23 -9.06
CA GLY A 122 4.27 -1.96 -9.71
C GLY A 122 4.44 -3.49 -9.76
N ARG A 123 5.55 -4.07 -9.26
CA ARG A 123 5.75 -5.54 -9.29
C ARG A 123 5.11 -6.28 -8.12
N GLY A 124 4.96 -5.63 -6.98
CA GLY A 124 4.40 -6.26 -5.78
C GLY A 124 2.92 -6.63 -5.93
N ILE A 125 2.18 -5.91 -6.76
CA ILE A 125 0.75 -6.20 -6.99
C ILE A 125 0.52 -7.46 -7.81
N ASP A 126 1.47 -7.89 -8.64
CA ASP A 126 1.38 -9.16 -9.37
C ASP A 126 1.35 -10.35 -8.40
N GLY A 127 2.18 -10.30 -7.35
CA GLY A 127 2.16 -11.31 -6.30
C GLY A 127 0.82 -11.35 -5.55
N LEU A 128 0.24 -10.19 -5.28
CA LEU A 128 -1.10 -10.09 -4.68
C LEU A 128 -2.17 -10.67 -5.61
N LYS A 129 -2.12 -10.37 -6.92
CA LYS A 129 -3.04 -10.93 -7.92
C LYS A 129 -2.95 -12.46 -7.96
N ILE A 130 -1.73 -13.02 -8.01
CA ILE A 130 -1.52 -14.48 -8.02
C ILE A 130 -2.08 -15.12 -6.75
N PHE A 131 -1.88 -14.48 -5.59
CA PHE A 131 -2.41 -14.96 -4.33
C PHE A 131 -3.94 -14.96 -4.32
N LEU A 132 -4.57 -13.86 -4.74
CA LEU A 132 -6.02 -13.72 -4.75
C LEU A 132 -6.70 -14.63 -5.79
N ASN A 133 -6.08 -14.87 -6.94
CA ASN A 133 -6.58 -15.83 -7.95
C ASN A 133 -6.66 -17.27 -7.44
N LYS A 134 -5.93 -17.62 -6.37
CA LYS A 134 -6.08 -18.91 -5.69
C LYS A 134 -7.28 -18.98 -4.75
N LYS A 135 -7.93 -17.85 -4.48
CA LYS A 135 -8.99 -17.69 -3.50
C LYS A 135 -10.32 -17.27 -4.12
N PHE A 136 -10.26 -16.48 -5.19
CA PHE A 136 -11.40 -15.85 -5.85
C PHE A 136 -11.34 -16.09 -7.36
N ASN A 137 -12.49 -16.22 -7.99
CA ASN A 137 -12.60 -16.50 -9.42
C ASN A 137 -12.42 -15.27 -10.31
N ASN A 138 -12.73 -14.07 -9.80
CA ASN A 138 -12.81 -12.84 -10.58
C ASN A 138 -11.86 -11.76 -10.03
N VAL A 139 -10.57 -11.84 -10.41
CA VAL A 139 -9.55 -10.85 -10.02
C VAL A 139 -8.95 -10.17 -11.26
N ARG A 140 -9.32 -8.90 -11.46
CA ARG A 140 -8.78 -8.02 -12.51
C ARG A 140 -7.64 -7.16 -11.96
N LEU A 141 -6.65 -6.81 -12.78
CA LEU A 141 -5.56 -5.91 -12.44
C LEU A 141 -5.40 -4.83 -13.50
N LEU A 142 -5.37 -3.58 -13.06
CA LEU A 142 -5.03 -2.41 -13.85
C LEU A 142 -3.70 -1.83 -13.38
N LYS A 143 -2.80 -1.55 -14.33
CA LYS A 143 -1.55 -0.85 -14.05
C LYS A 143 -1.51 0.45 -14.84
N TYR A 144 -1.22 1.54 -14.16
CA TYR A 144 -1.16 2.89 -14.71
C TYR A 144 0.31 3.29 -14.95
N PRO A 145 0.75 3.35 -16.21
CA PRO A 145 2.13 3.67 -16.54
C PRO A 145 2.54 5.05 -16.00
N GLY A 146 3.71 5.10 -15.35
CA GLY A 146 4.27 6.34 -14.85
C GLY A 146 3.58 6.92 -13.61
N MET A 147 2.51 6.32 -13.08
CA MET A 147 1.82 6.83 -11.89
C MET A 147 2.48 6.26 -10.62
N ARG A 148 2.37 7.03 -9.52
CA ARG A 148 2.88 6.67 -8.19
C ARG A 148 1.79 6.02 -7.32
N HIS A 149 1.84 6.22 -6.02
CA HIS A 149 1.02 5.47 -5.05
C HIS A 149 -0.47 5.84 -5.08
N GLU A 150 -0.79 7.11 -5.11
CA GLU A 150 -2.17 7.61 -5.04
C GLU A 150 -2.79 7.80 -6.43
N ILE A 151 -3.11 6.72 -7.13
CA ILE A 151 -3.65 6.76 -8.50
C ILE A 151 -4.88 7.68 -8.61
N GLN A 152 -5.74 7.69 -7.59
CA GLN A 152 -6.93 8.53 -7.53
C GLN A 152 -6.62 10.04 -7.50
N ASN A 153 -5.39 10.41 -7.22
CA ASN A 153 -4.90 11.77 -7.14
C ASN A 153 -3.84 12.08 -8.21
N GLU A 154 -3.61 11.15 -9.15
CA GLU A 154 -2.68 11.29 -10.25
C GLU A 154 -3.34 11.87 -11.50
N GLN A 155 -2.53 12.17 -12.53
CA GLN A 155 -3.03 12.66 -13.82
C GLN A 155 -4.02 11.72 -14.50
N CYS A 156 -3.97 10.43 -14.18
CA CYS A 156 -4.88 9.41 -14.70
C CYS A 156 -6.21 9.27 -13.90
N LYS A 157 -6.48 10.13 -12.93
CA LYS A 157 -7.63 10.02 -12.01
C LYS A 157 -8.97 9.84 -12.72
N GLU A 158 -9.22 10.60 -13.78
CA GLU A 158 -10.48 10.52 -14.53
C GLU A 158 -10.66 9.12 -15.17
N ASN A 159 -9.59 8.61 -15.79
CA ASN A 159 -9.60 7.27 -16.37
C ASN A 159 -9.76 6.20 -15.29
N PHE A 160 -9.03 6.33 -14.18
CA PHE A 160 -9.15 5.40 -13.04
C PHE A 160 -10.56 5.38 -12.47
N MET A 161 -11.20 6.53 -12.27
CA MET A 161 -12.58 6.62 -11.77
C MET A 161 -13.59 6.02 -12.75
N SER A 162 -13.40 6.25 -14.07
CA SER A 162 -14.22 5.63 -15.10
C SER A 162 -14.13 4.11 -15.09
N GLU A 163 -12.93 3.55 -14.96
CA GLU A 163 -12.70 2.11 -14.87
C GLU A 163 -13.35 1.49 -13.61
N ILE A 164 -13.32 2.22 -12.47
CA ILE A 164 -14.04 1.79 -11.26
C ILE A 164 -15.54 1.75 -11.48
N VAL A 165 -16.12 2.81 -12.08
CA VAL A 165 -17.55 2.90 -12.36
C VAL A 165 -17.97 1.78 -13.32
N GLU A 166 -17.19 1.52 -14.36
CA GLU A 166 -17.45 0.43 -15.29
C GLU A 166 -17.38 -0.93 -14.58
N PHE A 167 -16.36 -1.14 -13.75
CA PHE A 167 -16.20 -2.38 -12.98
C PHE A 167 -17.39 -2.63 -12.04
N ILE A 168 -17.94 -1.58 -11.42
CA ILE A 168 -19.12 -1.70 -10.52
C ILE A 168 -20.41 -1.94 -11.31
N LYS A 169 -20.57 -1.30 -12.48
CA LYS A 169 -21.80 -1.40 -13.29
C LYS A 169 -21.94 -2.73 -14.03
N ASN A 170 -20.83 -3.39 -14.34
CA ASN A 170 -20.81 -4.68 -15.05
C ASN A 170 -21.00 -5.88 -14.10
N ASP A 171 -21.72 -5.65 -12.99
CA ASP A 171 -22.15 -6.69 -12.05
C ASP A 171 -23.45 -7.38 -12.50
#